data_6e68fb9e58dd5cb485bd33ad76acd0f4
#
_entry.id   6e68fb9e58dd5cb485bd33ad76acd0f4
#
_cell.length_a   1.000
_cell.length_b   1.000
_cell.length_c   1.000
_cell.angle_alpha   90.00
_cell.angle_beta   90.00
_cell.angle_gamma   90.00
#
_symmetry.space_group_name_H-M   'P 1'
#
loop_
_entity.id
_entity.type
_entity.pdbx_description
1 polymer ?
#
loop_
_entity_poly.entity_id
_entity_poly.type
_entity_poly.pdbx_seq_one_letter_code
_entity_poly.pdbx_strand_id
1 'polypeptide(L)'
;SAEVLEKLAGDYPIVADILEYRKLSKLKSTYADGLSNFIDATGKIHTTFHQTITATGRLSSTDPNLQNIPIRIELGKMIRKVFHPMPGDLFVDSDYSQIELRLLAHMSGDEHLIEAFRENQDIHRSTASKVFHVPFDEVTDLQRRNAKAVNFGIVYGISAYGLSQDLNIGTKEAQGFIDS
;
A
#
# COMPACT_ATOMS: atom_id res chain seq x y z
N SER A 1 -2.97 -17.35 -12.11
CA SER A 1 -2.53 -16.10 -11.46
C SER A 1 -1.76 -16.41 -10.17
N ALA A 2 -1.12 -15.42 -9.55
CA ALA A 2 -0.46 -15.60 -8.24
C ALA A 2 -1.48 -16.02 -7.18
N GLU A 3 -2.63 -15.37 -7.13
CA GLU A 3 -3.73 -15.66 -6.20
C GLU A 3 -4.19 -17.12 -6.22
N VAL A 4 -4.28 -17.74 -7.42
CA VAL A 4 -4.64 -19.17 -7.53
C VAL A 4 -3.53 -20.05 -6.94
N LEU A 5 -2.27 -19.71 -7.19
CA LEU A 5 -1.14 -20.45 -6.63
C LEU A 5 -1.07 -20.28 -5.09
N GLU A 6 -1.35 -19.11 -4.56
CA GLU A 6 -1.36 -18.86 -3.11
C GLU A 6 -2.41 -19.75 -2.40
N LYS A 7 -3.60 -19.93 -3.00
CA LYS A 7 -4.64 -20.84 -2.46
C LYS A 7 -4.21 -22.30 -2.48
N LEU A 8 -3.34 -22.70 -3.41
CA LEU A 8 -2.86 -24.08 -3.55
C LEU A 8 -1.57 -24.36 -2.78
N ALA A 9 -0.86 -23.33 -2.32
CA ALA A 9 0.44 -23.47 -1.68
C ALA A 9 0.40 -24.26 -0.37
N GLY A 10 -0.75 -24.25 0.34
CA GLY A 10 -0.96 -25.04 1.55
C GLY A 10 -1.01 -26.55 1.31
N ASP A 11 -1.55 -26.95 0.15
CA ASP A 11 -1.77 -28.35 -0.19
C ASP A 11 -0.59 -28.96 -0.96
N TYR A 12 0.16 -28.12 -1.68
CA TYR A 12 1.22 -28.55 -2.60
C TYR A 12 2.53 -27.79 -2.36
N PRO A 13 3.53 -28.38 -1.69
CA PRO A 13 4.81 -27.69 -1.37
C PRO A 13 5.51 -27.09 -2.58
N ILE A 14 5.49 -27.79 -3.73
CA ILE A 14 6.08 -27.28 -4.99
C ILE A 14 5.48 -25.93 -5.42
N VAL A 15 4.24 -25.64 -5.06
CA VAL A 15 3.58 -24.39 -5.40
C VAL A 15 4.17 -23.23 -4.60
N ALA A 16 4.56 -23.46 -3.35
CA ALA A 16 5.27 -22.47 -2.53
C ALA A 16 6.64 -22.13 -3.16
N ASP A 17 7.39 -23.15 -3.59
CA ASP A 17 8.68 -22.96 -4.27
C ASP A 17 8.53 -22.17 -5.59
N ILE A 18 7.48 -22.45 -6.36
CA ILE A 18 7.16 -21.71 -7.60
C ILE A 18 6.85 -20.25 -7.29
N LEU A 19 6.09 -19.97 -6.24
CA LEU A 19 5.76 -18.58 -5.83
C LEU A 19 7.04 -17.85 -5.40
N GLU A 20 7.89 -18.47 -4.61
CA GLU A 20 9.16 -17.88 -4.20
C GLU A 20 10.10 -17.66 -5.38
N TYR A 21 10.27 -18.65 -6.25
CA TYR A 21 11.05 -18.50 -7.48
C TYR A 21 10.57 -17.33 -8.33
N ARG A 22 9.27 -17.18 -8.55
CA ARG A 22 8.70 -16.06 -9.32
C ARG A 22 8.98 -14.71 -8.67
N LYS A 23 8.88 -14.64 -7.33
CA LYS A 23 9.19 -13.43 -6.55
C LYS A 23 10.66 -13.04 -6.71
N LEU A 24 11.59 -13.99 -6.48
CA LEU A 24 13.02 -13.75 -6.60
C LEU A 24 13.44 -13.44 -8.03
N SER A 25 12.92 -14.17 -9.01
CA SER A 25 13.18 -13.95 -10.43
C SER A 25 12.74 -12.55 -10.87
N LYS A 26 11.57 -12.08 -10.42
CA LYS A 26 11.10 -10.72 -10.68
C LYS A 26 12.00 -9.67 -10.04
N LEU A 27 12.39 -9.87 -8.80
CA LEU A 27 13.29 -8.94 -8.10
C LEU A 27 14.64 -8.84 -8.82
N LYS A 28 15.20 -10.00 -9.19
CA LYS A 28 16.47 -10.06 -9.92
C LYS A 28 16.36 -9.35 -11.28
N SER A 29 15.43 -9.77 -12.12
CA SER A 29 15.35 -9.28 -13.50
C SER A 29 14.94 -7.81 -13.59
N THR A 30 14.01 -7.36 -12.75
CA THR A 30 13.48 -5.98 -12.82
C THR A 30 14.38 -4.98 -12.11
N TYR A 31 14.90 -5.35 -10.93
CA TYR A 31 15.59 -4.39 -10.06
C TYR A 31 17.09 -4.64 -9.99
N ALA A 32 17.56 -5.86 -9.72
CA ALA A 32 18.99 -6.10 -9.58
C ALA A 32 19.73 -5.97 -10.93
N ASP A 33 19.26 -6.67 -11.94
CA ASP A 33 19.88 -6.62 -13.28
C ASP A 33 19.29 -5.47 -14.11
N GLY A 34 17.98 -5.23 -14.00
CA GLY A 34 17.26 -4.27 -14.84
C GLY A 34 17.66 -2.82 -14.59
N LEU A 35 17.79 -2.39 -13.33
CA LEU A 35 18.14 -1.00 -13.00
C LEU A 35 19.55 -0.62 -13.45
N SER A 36 20.48 -1.58 -13.47
CA SER A 36 21.86 -1.32 -13.90
C SER A 36 21.96 -0.82 -15.34
N ASN A 37 20.98 -1.20 -16.20
CA ASN A 37 20.94 -0.77 -17.59
C ASN A 37 20.54 0.71 -17.77
N PHE A 38 20.03 1.34 -16.73
CA PHE A 38 19.58 2.73 -16.72
C PHE A 38 20.55 3.68 -16.02
N ILE A 39 21.69 3.16 -15.54
CA ILE A 39 22.71 4.00 -14.90
C ILE A 39 23.47 4.75 -16.00
N ASP A 40 23.43 6.07 -15.91
CA ASP A 40 24.16 6.94 -16.83
C ASP A 40 25.67 7.06 -16.50
N ALA A 41 26.41 7.80 -17.33
CA ALA A 41 27.85 8.00 -17.12
C ALA A 41 28.20 8.74 -15.82
N THR A 42 27.22 9.38 -15.16
CA THR A 42 27.37 10.07 -13.86
C THR A 42 27.00 9.19 -12.68
N GLY A 43 26.56 7.96 -12.92
CA GLY A 43 26.11 7.03 -11.87
C GLY A 43 24.68 7.26 -11.43
N LYS A 44 23.86 8.02 -12.18
CA LYS A 44 22.49 8.34 -11.86
C LYS A 44 21.51 7.54 -12.71
N ILE A 45 20.30 7.34 -12.16
CA ILE A 45 19.15 6.76 -12.87
C ILE A 45 18.10 7.87 -13.03
N HIS A 46 17.61 8.02 -14.25
CA HIS A 46 16.56 8.98 -14.61
C HIS A 46 15.35 8.24 -15.10
N THR A 47 14.20 8.45 -14.45
CA THR A 47 12.92 7.93 -14.91
C THR A 47 12.17 8.96 -15.75
N THR A 48 11.28 8.50 -16.58
CA THR A 48 10.32 9.35 -17.29
C THR A 48 9.00 9.38 -16.51
N PHE A 49 8.56 10.56 -16.07
CA PHE A 49 7.25 10.75 -15.44
C PHE A 49 6.21 11.17 -16.48
N HIS A 50 5.06 10.50 -16.44
CA HIS A 50 3.91 10.82 -17.29
C HIS A 50 2.80 11.42 -16.43
N GLN A 51 2.29 12.59 -16.86
CA GLN A 51 1.25 13.34 -16.14
C GLN A 51 -0.17 13.01 -16.63
N THR A 52 -0.32 12.36 -17.77
CA THR A 52 -1.60 12.21 -18.49
C THR A 52 -2.01 10.75 -18.73
N ILE A 53 -1.26 9.78 -18.21
CA ILE A 53 -1.52 8.35 -18.49
C ILE A 53 -2.58 7.78 -17.56
N THR A 54 -2.57 8.14 -16.27
CA THR A 54 -3.51 7.58 -15.30
C THR A 54 -4.86 8.26 -15.33
N ALA A 55 -5.93 7.52 -15.21
CA ALA A 55 -7.29 8.08 -15.14
C ALA A 55 -7.54 8.92 -13.87
N THR A 56 -6.73 8.72 -12.83
CA THR A 56 -6.86 9.39 -11.53
C THR A 56 -6.07 10.70 -11.41
N GLY A 57 -5.29 11.08 -12.44
CA GLY A 57 -4.40 12.25 -12.38
C GLY A 57 -3.10 12.00 -11.59
N ARG A 58 -2.85 10.77 -11.10
CA ARG A 58 -1.55 10.42 -10.49
C ARG A 58 -0.47 10.33 -11.55
N LEU A 59 0.78 10.61 -11.17
CA LEU A 59 1.93 10.35 -12.04
C LEU A 59 2.12 8.85 -12.24
N SER A 60 2.60 8.47 -13.41
CA SER A 60 3.20 7.15 -13.65
C SER A 60 4.67 7.31 -14.03
N SER A 61 5.45 6.26 -13.84
CA SER A 61 6.89 6.26 -14.03
C SER A 61 7.31 5.11 -14.92
N THR A 62 8.14 5.38 -15.95
CA THR A 62 8.67 4.37 -16.87
C THR A 62 10.14 4.63 -17.17
N ASP A 63 10.84 3.63 -17.64
CA ASP A 63 12.19 3.66 -18.18
C ASP A 63 13.27 4.26 -17.24
N PRO A 64 13.45 3.70 -16.02
CA PRO A 64 12.74 2.57 -15.40
C PRO A 64 11.55 3.04 -14.54
N ASN A 65 10.62 2.14 -14.20
CA ASN A 65 9.58 2.46 -13.22
C ASN A 65 10.17 2.45 -11.81
N LEU A 66 10.39 3.63 -11.23
CA LEU A 66 10.90 3.82 -9.87
C LEU A 66 9.80 3.87 -8.80
N GLN A 67 8.52 3.98 -9.18
CA GLN A 67 7.41 4.03 -8.22
C GLN A 67 7.06 2.65 -7.63
N ASN A 68 7.48 1.56 -8.28
CA ASN A 68 7.13 0.19 -7.91
C ASN A 68 8.26 -0.57 -7.19
N ILE A 69 9.29 0.12 -6.69
CA ILE A 69 10.37 -0.52 -5.93
C ILE A 69 9.79 -1.12 -4.65
N PRO A 70 9.93 -2.43 -4.40
CA PRO A 70 9.32 -3.09 -3.26
C PRO A 70 9.79 -2.51 -1.93
N ILE A 71 8.85 -2.36 -0.97
CA ILE A 71 9.15 -1.85 0.38
C ILE A 71 8.80 -2.85 1.49
N ARG A 72 7.85 -3.77 1.22
CA ARG A 72 7.30 -4.65 2.26
C ARG A 72 8.14 -5.90 2.52
N ILE A 73 8.98 -6.30 1.59
CA ILE A 73 9.81 -7.50 1.67
C ILE A 73 11.27 -7.11 1.93
N GLU A 74 11.99 -7.89 2.72
CA GLU A 74 13.37 -7.58 3.12
C GLU A 74 14.33 -7.41 1.92
N LEU A 75 14.23 -8.30 0.92
CA LEU A 75 15.02 -8.15 -0.31
C LEU A 75 14.69 -6.86 -1.08
N GLY A 76 13.43 -6.44 -1.06
CA GLY A 76 13.02 -5.16 -1.65
C GLY A 76 13.61 -3.97 -0.91
N LYS A 77 13.68 -4.03 0.42
CA LYS A 77 14.37 -3.01 1.23
C LYS A 77 15.87 -2.93 0.91
N MET A 78 16.50 -4.07 0.62
CA MET A 78 17.91 -4.09 0.19
C MET A 78 18.10 -3.39 -1.15
N ILE A 79 17.18 -3.56 -2.10
CA ILE A 79 17.20 -2.85 -3.38
C ILE A 79 17.14 -1.34 -3.17
N ARG A 80 16.33 -0.86 -2.22
CA ARG A 80 16.26 0.58 -1.91
C ARG A 80 17.58 1.15 -1.38
N LYS A 81 18.41 0.36 -0.71
CA LYS A 81 19.71 0.79 -0.18
C LYS A 81 20.75 1.09 -1.25
N VAL A 82 20.55 0.65 -2.49
CA VAL A 82 21.48 0.99 -3.59
C VAL A 82 21.32 2.44 -4.06
N PHE A 83 20.18 3.05 -3.76
CA PHE A 83 19.97 4.48 -4.04
C PHE A 83 20.53 5.29 -2.89
N HIS A 84 21.51 6.11 -3.17
CA HIS A 84 22.13 7.02 -2.20
C HIS A 84 22.36 8.39 -2.86
N PRO A 85 22.40 9.48 -2.07
CA PRO A 85 22.68 10.80 -2.61
C PRO A 85 24.13 10.87 -3.06
N MET A 86 24.45 11.88 -3.90
CA MET A 86 25.83 12.15 -4.26
C MET A 86 26.63 12.56 -3.00
N PRO A 87 27.97 12.40 -3.00
CA PRO A 87 28.78 12.86 -1.90
C PRO A 87 28.54 14.32 -1.56
N GLY A 88 28.15 14.60 -0.33
CA GLY A 88 27.79 15.93 0.15
C GLY A 88 26.30 16.29 0.05
N ASP A 89 25.49 15.49 -0.63
CA ASP A 89 24.04 15.67 -0.73
C ASP A 89 23.29 14.81 0.30
N LEU A 90 22.02 15.11 0.49
CA LEU A 90 21.09 14.36 1.34
C LEU A 90 19.79 14.08 0.59
N PHE A 91 19.19 12.92 0.85
CA PHE A 91 17.79 12.72 0.51
C PHE A 91 16.90 13.45 1.51
N VAL A 92 15.94 14.22 1.01
CA VAL A 92 14.86 14.79 1.79
C VAL A 92 13.57 14.16 1.31
N ASP A 93 12.87 13.46 2.21
CA ASP A 93 11.58 12.82 1.95
C ASP A 93 10.50 13.58 2.73
N SER A 94 9.43 13.95 2.05
CA SER A 94 8.28 14.62 2.65
C SER A 94 7.00 14.14 1.98
N ASP A 95 6.04 13.69 2.79
CA ASP A 95 4.76 13.18 2.32
C ASP A 95 3.61 13.84 3.06
N TYR A 96 2.48 13.99 2.36
CA TYR A 96 1.25 14.47 2.98
C TYR A 96 0.62 13.39 3.83
N SER A 97 0.45 13.64 5.13
CA SER A 97 -0.22 12.72 6.03
C SER A 97 -1.70 12.56 5.67
N GLN A 98 -2.07 11.38 5.17
CA GLN A 98 -3.46 10.98 4.90
C GLN A 98 -4.25 11.97 4.02
N ILE A 99 -3.63 12.54 3.00
CA ILE A 99 -4.23 13.62 2.19
C ILE A 99 -5.58 13.23 1.58
N GLU A 100 -5.75 11.98 1.13
CA GLU A 100 -6.99 11.51 0.51
C GLU A 100 -8.15 11.51 1.52
N LEU A 101 -7.92 11.06 2.75
CA LEU A 101 -8.94 11.09 3.81
C LEU A 101 -9.23 12.52 4.29
N ARG A 102 -8.24 13.43 4.28
CA ARG A 102 -8.45 14.85 4.57
C ARG A 102 -9.31 15.52 3.52
N LEU A 103 -9.08 15.20 2.24
CA LEU A 103 -9.92 15.68 1.15
C LEU A 103 -11.34 15.10 1.24
N LEU A 104 -11.46 13.81 1.57
CA LEU A 104 -12.77 13.20 1.80
C LEU A 104 -13.52 13.89 2.92
N ALA A 105 -12.90 14.14 4.08
CA ALA A 105 -13.48 14.84 5.19
C ALA A 105 -13.99 16.24 4.78
N HIS A 106 -13.18 16.96 4.00
CA HIS A 106 -13.54 18.28 3.50
C HIS A 106 -14.70 18.25 2.53
N MET A 107 -14.70 17.31 1.57
CA MET A 107 -15.73 17.21 0.52
C MET A 107 -17.05 16.65 1.03
N SER A 108 -17.01 15.69 1.97
CA SER A 108 -18.23 15.12 2.57
C SER A 108 -18.86 16.03 3.61
N GLY A 109 -18.08 16.92 4.23
CA GLY A 109 -18.53 17.71 5.38
C GLY A 109 -18.78 16.88 6.64
N ASP A 110 -18.28 15.62 6.70
CA ASP A 110 -18.43 14.76 7.85
C ASP A 110 -17.74 15.35 9.08
N GLU A 111 -18.54 15.79 10.05
CA GLU A 111 -18.05 16.48 11.25
C GLU A 111 -17.11 15.61 12.09
N HIS A 112 -17.38 14.30 12.19
CA HIS A 112 -16.54 13.38 12.97
C HIS A 112 -15.17 13.20 12.34
N LEU A 113 -15.12 13.07 11.02
CA LEU A 113 -13.86 12.97 10.28
C LEU A 113 -13.05 14.28 10.38
N ILE A 114 -13.72 15.42 10.24
CA ILE A 114 -13.12 16.75 10.35
C ILE A 114 -12.55 16.95 11.76
N GLU A 115 -13.31 16.63 12.81
CA GLU A 115 -12.87 16.79 14.20
C GLU A 115 -11.70 15.87 14.53
N ALA A 116 -11.76 14.60 14.11
CA ALA A 116 -10.66 13.66 14.27
C ALA A 116 -9.34 14.19 13.67
N PHE A 117 -9.41 14.84 12.49
CA PHE A 117 -8.22 15.47 11.90
C PHE A 117 -7.77 16.74 12.64
N ARG A 118 -8.68 17.56 13.14
CA ARG A 118 -8.34 18.75 13.94
C ARG A 118 -7.65 18.39 15.25
N GLU A 119 -8.09 17.30 15.87
CA GLU A 119 -7.53 16.80 17.13
C GLU A 119 -6.30 15.89 16.93
N ASN A 120 -5.81 15.71 15.69
CA ASN A 120 -4.74 14.78 15.35
C ASN A 120 -4.98 13.34 15.83
N GLN A 121 -6.25 12.92 15.89
CA GLN A 121 -6.60 11.56 16.27
C GLN A 121 -6.19 10.56 15.18
N ASP A 122 -5.91 9.34 15.60
CA ASP A 122 -5.73 8.22 14.68
C ASP A 122 -7.07 7.75 14.12
N ILE A 123 -7.41 8.20 12.92
CA ILE A 123 -8.68 7.91 12.25
C ILE A 123 -8.93 6.41 12.12
N HIS A 124 -7.88 5.61 11.84
CA HIS A 124 -8.04 4.18 11.72
C HIS A 124 -8.35 3.53 13.07
N ARG A 125 -7.78 4.05 14.15
CA ARG A 125 -8.11 3.63 15.52
C ARG A 125 -9.51 4.07 15.92
N SER A 126 -9.92 5.28 15.56
CA SER A 126 -11.28 5.77 15.77
C SER A 126 -12.32 4.92 15.05
N THR A 127 -12.10 4.61 13.77
CA THR A 127 -12.94 3.69 13.00
C THR A 127 -12.96 2.30 13.65
N ALA A 128 -11.81 1.76 14.05
CA ALA A 128 -11.74 0.46 14.71
C ALA A 128 -12.55 0.42 16.00
N SER A 129 -12.46 1.45 16.83
CA SER A 129 -13.24 1.59 18.06
C SER A 129 -14.75 1.48 17.78
N LYS A 130 -15.24 2.15 16.75
CA LYS A 130 -16.65 2.11 16.34
C LYS A 130 -17.05 0.76 15.75
N VAL A 131 -16.29 0.26 14.78
CA VAL A 131 -16.58 -1.00 14.03
C VAL A 131 -16.53 -2.22 14.93
N PHE A 132 -15.56 -2.30 15.84
CA PHE A 132 -15.39 -3.44 16.74
C PHE A 132 -16.03 -3.25 18.11
N HIS A 133 -16.69 -2.09 18.34
CA HIS A 133 -17.35 -1.75 19.61
C HIS A 133 -16.42 -1.87 20.84
N VAL A 134 -15.18 -1.42 20.69
CA VAL A 134 -14.17 -1.42 21.77
C VAL A 134 -13.76 0.02 22.10
N PRO A 135 -13.39 0.33 23.34
CA PRO A 135 -12.84 1.65 23.69
C PRO A 135 -11.62 2.00 22.82
N PHE A 136 -11.46 3.28 22.49
CA PHE A 136 -10.38 3.77 21.64
C PHE A 136 -8.98 3.29 22.09
N ASP A 137 -8.75 3.32 23.41
CA ASP A 137 -7.46 2.92 24.00
C ASP A 137 -7.22 1.40 24.00
N GLU A 138 -8.28 0.61 23.87
CA GLU A 138 -8.23 -0.86 23.84
C GLU A 138 -8.14 -1.43 22.40
N VAL A 139 -8.19 -0.57 21.40
CA VAL A 139 -8.05 -1.00 19.99
C VAL A 139 -6.68 -1.63 19.77
N THR A 140 -6.69 -2.90 19.34
CA THR A 140 -5.47 -3.64 18.99
C THR A 140 -4.90 -3.20 17.64
N ASP A 141 -3.62 -3.49 17.40
CA ASP A 141 -2.96 -3.20 16.10
C ASP A 141 -3.60 -3.97 14.93
N LEU A 142 -4.17 -5.14 15.19
CA LEU A 142 -4.90 -5.92 14.19
C LEU A 142 -6.22 -5.21 13.82
N GLN A 143 -7.00 -4.81 14.80
CA GLN A 143 -8.25 -4.07 14.59
C GLN A 143 -8.01 -2.75 13.85
N ARG A 144 -6.97 -2.01 14.25
CA ARG A 144 -6.55 -0.79 13.57
C ARG A 144 -6.15 -1.03 12.10
N ARG A 145 -5.42 -2.12 11.80
CA ARG A 145 -5.08 -2.52 10.41
C ARG A 145 -6.32 -2.85 9.60
N ASN A 146 -7.25 -3.60 10.19
CA ASN A 146 -8.50 -3.95 9.54
C ASN A 146 -9.34 -2.70 9.24
N ALA A 147 -9.48 -1.80 10.22
CA ALA A 147 -10.16 -0.52 10.01
C ALA A 147 -9.48 0.35 8.95
N LYS A 148 -8.16 0.30 8.84
CA LYS A 148 -7.44 0.96 7.74
C LYS A 148 -7.86 0.40 6.38
N ALA A 149 -7.96 -0.92 6.25
CA ALA A 149 -8.41 -1.56 5.01
C ALA A 149 -9.88 -1.21 4.70
N VAL A 150 -10.75 -1.15 5.71
CA VAL A 150 -12.14 -0.70 5.57
C VAL A 150 -12.20 0.74 5.09
N ASN A 151 -11.53 1.67 5.75
CA ASN A 151 -11.53 3.10 5.40
C ASN A 151 -11.08 3.32 3.95
N PHE A 152 -9.97 2.74 3.54
CA PHE A 152 -9.51 2.85 2.16
C PHE A 152 -10.41 2.09 1.19
N GLY A 153 -10.91 0.93 1.59
CA GLY A 153 -11.83 0.14 0.80
C GLY A 153 -13.09 0.93 0.46
N ILE A 154 -13.71 1.59 1.44
CA ILE A 154 -14.91 2.42 1.22
C ILE A 154 -14.61 3.58 0.29
N VAL A 155 -13.50 4.29 0.49
CA VAL A 155 -13.08 5.42 -0.35
C VAL A 155 -12.91 4.99 -1.82
N TYR A 156 -12.41 3.79 -2.06
CA TYR A 156 -12.19 3.25 -3.41
C TYR A 156 -13.35 2.40 -3.93
N GLY A 157 -14.47 2.33 -3.22
CA GLY A 157 -15.66 1.60 -3.64
C GLY A 157 -15.51 0.08 -3.62
N ILE A 158 -14.80 -0.46 -2.62
CA ILE A 158 -14.63 -1.90 -2.46
C ILE A 158 -15.98 -2.59 -2.25
N SER A 159 -16.16 -3.75 -2.87
CA SER A 159 -17.31 -4.61 -2.57
C SER A 159 -17.11 -5.39 -1.27
N ALA A 160 -18.21 -5.84 -0.65
CA ALA A 160 -18.14 -6.72 0.53
C ALA A 160 -17.32 -7.99 0.25
N TYR A 161 -17.36 -8.51 -0.96
CA TYR A 161 -16.54 -9.64 -1.38
C TYR A 161 -15.04 -9.27 -1.40
N GLY A 162 -14.68 -8.14 -2.00
CA GLY A 162 -13.29 -7.66 -2.00
C GLY A 162 -12.76 -7.47 -0.58
N LEU A 163 -13.53 -6.79 0.27
CA LEU A 163 -13.16 -6.56 1.68
C LEU A 163 -13.04 -7.88 2.46
N SER A 164 -13.91 -8.86 2.21
CA SER A 164 -13.84 -10.18 2.84
C SER A 164 -12.56 -10.94 2.51
N GLN A 165 -12.06 -10.81 1.27
CA GLN A 165 -10.79 -11.40 0.86
C GLN A 165 -9.59 -10.68 1.52
N ASP A 166 -9.62 -9.36 1.56
CA ASP A 166 -8.53 -8.55 2.14
C ASP A 166 -8.37 -8.77 3.65
N LEU A 167 -9.48 -8.94 4.36
CA LEU A 167 -9.51 -9.16 5.81
C LEU A 167 -9.52 -10.63 6.23
N ASN A 168 -9.68 -11.56 5.26
CA ASN A 168 -9.86 -12.99 5.50
C ASN A 168 -11.03 -13.30 6.48
N ILE A 169 -12.19 -12.67 6.22
CA ILE A 169 -13.43 -12.80 6.99
C ILE A 169 -14.59 -13.24 6.09
N GLY A 170 -15.75 -13.53 6.67
CA GLY A 170 -16.96 -13.82 5.91
C GLY A 170 -17.50 -12.61 5.16
N THR A 171 -18.06 -12.80 3.96
CA THR A 171 -18.62 -11.70 3.14
C THR A 171 -19.76 -10.95 3.88
N LYS A 172 -20.55 -11.66 4.69
CA LYS A 172 -21.61 -11.07 5.49
C LYS A 172 -21.06 -10.15 6.60
N GLU A 173 -19.95 -10.53 7.20
CA GLU A 173 -19.24 -9.73 8.20
C GLU A 173 -18.60 -8.49 7.54
N ALA A 174 -17.98 -8.68 6.39
CA ALA A 174 -17.42 -7.58 5.59
C ALA A 174 -18.51 -6.56 5.18
N GLN A 175 -19.72 -7.03 4.84
CA GLN A 175 -20.86 -6.15 4.55
C GLN A 175 -21.25 -5.34 5.79
N GLY A 176 -21.27 -5.97 6.98
CA GLY A 176 -21.54 -5.28 8.24
C GLY A 176 -20.55 -4.14 8.52
N PHE A 177 -19.27 -4.31 8.15
CA PHE A 177 -18.26 -3.24 8.28
C PHE A 177 -18.46 -2.09 7.28
N ILE A 178 -19.05 -2.36 6.12
CA ILE A 178 -19.36 -1.31 5.14
C ILE A 178 -20.60 -0.51 5.56
N ASP A 179 -21.55 -1.16 6.22
CA ASP A 179 -22.85 -0.57 6.60
C ASP A 179 -22.79 0.18 7.94
N SER A 180 -21.73 0.03 8.74
CA SER A 180 -21.55 0.64 10.07
C SER A 180 -20.82 1.98 10.01
#